data_61b8b31a6b987f4ca6d5de02afdbf4e2
#
_entry.id   61b8b31a6b987f4ca6d5de02afdbf4e2
#
_cell.length_a   1.000
_cell.length_b   1.000
_cell.length_c   1.000
_cell.angle_alpha   90.00
_cell.angle_beta   90.00
_cell.angle_gamma   90.00
#
_symmetry.space_group_name_H-M   'P 1'
#
loop_
_entity.id
_entity.type
_entity.pdbx_description
1 polymer ?
#
loop_
_entity_poly.entity_id
_entity_poly.type
_entity_poly.pdbx_seq_one_letter_code
_entity_poly.pdbx_strand_id
1 'polypeptide(L)'
;MKSVQFYEPKVIKCEDVPIKPPSEGEVVVKIMSALTCGTDVKTYRRGHPVLIKETPSGFGHEFSGVIDKLGKGVEGFKVGDRIVAANSAPCGKCFYCRHQEYNLCENLDLLNGAYAQYITVPARIVKKNMLILPSHLSFDKAAFCEPLANVVHGAYRTGIKEGQSVGIIGIGPIGLMFARVAKILGARVIVAGRNPIKLKAAEDFAHADEIIDLKKYPNPEKIFKEFSDEGKGLDVAIECVGLPEIWEQIFACVRKGGTVHFFGGCKSGSKVCFDTTKMHYGDIKMMSVFHHTPEYFRKALELISSGKIEVEKLITDTLPLEKVEYAMQQHIEGKAIKFLIKPWG
;
A
#
# COMPACT_ATOMS: atom_id res chain seq x y z
N MET A 1 21.08 18.20 3.96
CA MET A 1 20.59 16.87 4.32
C MET A 1 20.74 15.92 3.17
N LYS A 2 21.06 14.66 3.41
CA LYS A 2 21.01 13.65 2.35
C LYS A 2 19.57 13.34 1.96
N SER A 3 19.31 13.22 0.65
CA SER A 3 18.01 12.88 0.08
C SER A 3 18.18 12.20 -1.27
N VAL A 4 17.33 11.22 -1.54
CA VAL A 4 17.26 10.59 -2.86
C VAL A 4 16.36 11.43 -3.75
N GLN A 5 16.93 11.91 -4.85
CA GLN A 5 16.23 12.75 -5.85
C GLN A 5 15.98 11.95 -7.12
N PHE A 6 14.77 12.04 -7.65
CA PHE A 6 14.39 11.49 -8.95
C PHE A 6 14.61 12.55 -10.04
N TYR A 7 15.34 12.20 -11.08
CA TYR A 7 15.63 13.06 -12.24
C TYR A 7 14.81 12.66 -13.46
N GLU A 8 14.89 11.41 -13.83
CA GLU A 8 14.19 10.82 -14.97
C GLU A 8 14.07 9.29 -14.78
N PRO A 9 13.30 8.58 -15.61
CA PRO A 9 13.22 7.13 -15.52
C PRO A 9 14.59 6.45 -15.45
N LYS A 10 14.78 5.62 -14.43
CA LYS A 10 16.01 4.89 -14.09
C LYS A 10 17.17 5.77 -13.60
N VAL A 11 16.94 7.05 -13.33
CA VAL A 11 17.95 7.95 -12.79
C VAL A 11 17.47 8.55 -11.47
N ILE A 12 18.00 8.03 -10.37
CA ILE A 12 17.85 8.60 -9.03
C ILE A 12 19.23 8.79 -8.42
N LYS A 13 19.41 9.82 -7.59
CA LYS A 13 20.70 10.14 -6.95
C LYS A 13 20.48 10.44 -5.48
N CYS A 14 21.35 9.91 -4.63
CA CYS A 14 21.43 10.33 -3.23
C CYS A 14 22.42 11.51 -3.14
N GLU A 15 21.92 12.67 -2.76
CA GLU A 15 22.71 13.90 -2.77
C GLU A 15 22.34 14.84 -1.61
N ASP A 16 23.17 15.85 -1.37
CA ASP A 16 22.90 16.85 -0.37
C ASP A 16 22.00 17.96 -0.90
N VAL A 17 20.84 18.14 -0.23
CA VAL A 17 19.87 19.19 -0.55
C VAL A 17 19.57 20.03 0.69
N PRO A 18 19.17 21.30 0.54
CA PRO A 18 18.76 22.13 1.69
C PRO A 18 17.51 21.55 2.38
N ILE A 19 17.42 21.73 3.69
CA ILE A 19 16.19 21.42 4.43
C ILE A 19 15.23 22.61 4.22
N LYS A 20 14.06 22.37 3.64
CA LYS A 20 13.02 23.39 3.53
C LYS A 20 12.47 23.71 4.93
N PRO A 21 12.57 24.96 5.42
CA PRO A 21 11.96 25.34 6.70
C PRO A 21 10.44 25.21 6.62
N PRO A 22 9.76 24.91 7.75
CA PRO A 22 8.33 24.76 7.74
C PRO A 22 7.64 26.12 7.62
N SER A 23 6.66 26.22 6.75
CA SER A 23 5.71 27.33 6.65
C SER A 23 4.61 27.19 7.71
N GLU A 24 3.63 28.10 7.69
CA GLU A 24 2.49 28.05 8.61
C GLU A 24 1.73 26.71 8.50
N GLY A 25 1.54 26.06 9.64
CA GLY A 25 0.88 24.76 9.73
C GLY A 25 1.71 23.54 9.28
N GLU A 26 2.89 23.74 8.67
CA GLU A 26 3.79 22.67 8.26
C GLU A 26 4.70 22.21 9.42
N VAL A 27 5.24 21.00 9.31
CA VAL A 27 6.25 20.49 10.23
C VAL A 27 7.43 19.90 9.47
N VAL A 28 8.65 20.02 10.02
CA VAL A 28 9.81 19.26 9.56
C VAL A 28 9.92 18.01 10.42
N VAL A 29 9.98 16.86 9.77
CA VAL A 29 10.15 15.55 10.42
C VAL A 29 11.53 15.02 10.11
N LYS A 30 12.27 14.63 11.14
CA LYS A 30 13.45 13.79 11.06
C LYS A 30 12.98 12.36 10.80
N ILE A 31 13.24 11.85 9.60
CA ILE A 31 12.81 10.51 9.21
C ILE A 31 13.67 9.47 9.91
N MET A 32 13.04 8.55 10.61
CA MET A 32 13.71 7.44 11.30
C MET A 32 13.62 6.13 10.52
N SER A 33 12.56 5.98 9.72
CA SER A 33 12.32 4.81 8.89
C SER A 33 11.47 5.18 7.69
N ALA A 34 11.84 4.65 6.52
CA ALA A 34 11.03 4.69 5.31
C ALA A 34 10.98 3.30 4.67
N LEU A 35 9.97 3.04 3.85
CA LEU A 35 9.78 1.75 3.19
C LEU A 35 9.69 1.91 1.67
N THR A 36 10.17 0.89 0.96
CA THR A 36 10.02 0.82 -0.49
C THR A 36 8.62 0.36 -0.90
N CYS A 37 8.08 0.92 -1.98
CA CYS A 37 6.75 0.63 -2.51
C CYS A 37 6.78 0.20 -3.98
N GLY A 38 5.81 -0.60 -4.40
CA GLY A 38 5.62 -0.93 -5.82
C GLY A 38 5.36 0.31 -6.69
N THR A 39 4.81 1.37 -6.13
CA THR A 39 4.65 2.67 -6.81
C THR A 39 6.00 3.32 -7.08
N ASP A 40 6.96 3.24 -6.14
CA ASP A 40 8.31 3.75 -6.33
C ASP A 40 9.02 3.00 -7.45
N VAL A 41 8.88 1.68 -7.51
CA VAL A 41 9.43 0.86 -8.60
C VAL A 41 8.83 1.24 -9.95
N LYS A 42 7.51 1.47 -10.03
CA LYS A 42 6.84 1.94 -11.24
C LYS A 42 7.35 3.33 -11.64
N THR A 43 7.49 4.25 -10.67
CA THR A 43 8.00 5.60 -10.85
C THR A 43 9.45 5.59 -11.34
N TYR A 44 10.31 4.79 -10.71
CA TYR A 44 11.70 4.59 -11.12
C TYR A 44 11.80 4.12 -12.58
N ARG A 45 10.93 3.19 -13.01
CA ARG A 45 10.97 2.63 -14.36
C ARG A 45 10.46 3.55 -15.47
N ARG A 46 9.47 4.42 -15.18
CA ARG A 46 8.72 5.15 -16.24
C ARG A 46 8.25 6.54 -15.85
N GLY A 47 8.64 7.06 -14.69
CA GLY A 47 8.08 8.28 -14.13
C GLY A 47 6.66 8.10 -13.60
N HIS A 48 6.12 9.17 -13.01
CA HIS A 48 4.75 9.19 -12.49
C HIS A 48 4.17 10.62 -12.59
N PRO A 49 3.16 10.87 -13.44
CA PRO A 49 2.73 12.22 -13.79
C PRO A 49 2.09 12.99 -12.62
N VAL A 50 1.64 12.28 -11.58
CA VAL A 50 0.98 12.90 -10.42
C VAL A 50 1.96 13.11 -9.26
N LEU A 51 2.86 12.15 -9.00
CA LEU A 51 3.82 12.22 -7.90
C LEU A 51 5.07 13.03 -8.27
N ILE A 52 5.48 12.99 -9.53
CA ILE A 52 6.64 13.71 -10.07
C ILE A 52 6.14 14.80 -10.99
N LYS A 53 5.95 15.99 -10.46
CA LYS A 53 5.47 17.16 -11.22
C LYS A 53 6.61 17.95 -11.87
N GLU A 54 7.76 17.93 -11.24
CA GLU A 54 9.00 18.59 -11.67
C GLU A 54 10.21 17.75 -11.29
N THR A 55 11.34 17.97 -11.93
CA THR A 55 12.59 17.27 -11.62
C THR A 55 13.75 18.28 -11.47
N PRO A 56 14.68 18.04 -10.52
CA PRO A 56 14.72 16.92 -9.58
C PRO A 56 13.58 16.99 -8.56
N SER A 57 13.11 15.81 -8.12
CA SER A 57 12.02 15.67 -7.15
C SER A 57 12.42 14.69 -6.04
N GLY A 58 12.03 14.97 -4.80
CA GLY A 58 12.15 14.01 -3.72
C GLY A 58 11.46 12.68 -4.06
N PHE A 59 11.93 11.56 -3.50
CA PHE A 59 11.50 10.22 -3.85
C PHE A 59 11.10 9.41 -2.61
N GLY A 60 10.07 8.52 -2.74
CA GLY A 60 9.52 7.73 -1.64
C GLY A 60 8.38 8.43 -0.89
N HIS A 61 7.47 7.65 -0.24
CA HIS A 61 6.26 8.20 0.36
C HIS A 61 5.73 7.46 1.60
N GLU A 62 6.37 6.38 2.04
CA GLU A 62 6.02 5.63 3.23
C GLU A 62 7.08 5.89 4.31
N PHE A 63 6.74 6.56 5.42
CA PHE A 63 7.73 6.92 6.45
C PHE A 63 7.14 7.12 7.84
N SER A 64 8.03 7.12 8.83
CA SER A 64 7.79 7.53 10.21
C SER A 64 9.02 8.24 10.77
N GLY A 65 8.84 9.06 11.78
CA GLY A 65 9.95 9.83 12.33
C GLY A 65 9.62 10.63 13.57
N VAL A 66 10.45 11.64 13.83
CA VAL A 66 10.35 12.54 14.98
C VAL A 66 10.20 13.98 14.47
N ILE A 67 9.31 14.76 15.05
CA ILE A 67 9.16 16.16 14.73
C ILE A 67 10.41 16.92 15.14
N ASP A 68 11.11 17.54 14.18
CA ASP A 68 12.30 18.35 14.37
C ASP A 68 11.97 19.83 14.52
N LYS A 69 11.04 20.35 13.68
CA LYS A 69 10.61 21.76 13.72
C LYS A 69 9.13 21.89 13.45
N LEU A 70 8.52 22.90 14.07
CA LEU A 70 7.12 23.27 13.86
C LEU A 70 7.03 24.62 13.15
N GLY A 71 6.17 24.70 12.15
CA GLY A 71 5.71 25.97 11.60
C GLY A 71 4.74 26.68 12.53
N LYS A 72 4.52 27.99 12.29
CA LYS A 72 3.55 28.77 13.05
C LYS A 72 2.15 28.16 12.95
N GLY A 73 1.38 28.15 14.03
CA GLY A 73 -0.02 27.71 14.05
C GLY A 73 -0.22 26.17 14.03
N VAL A 74 0.83 25.39 14.21
CA VAL A 74 0.69 23.92 14.40
C VAL A 74 0.15 23.67 15.81
N GLU A 75 -0.96 22.95 15.89
CA GLU A 75 -1.62 22.56 17.15
C GLU A 75 -1.60 21.05 17.33
N GLY A 76 -1.60 20.58 18.60
CA GLY A 76 -1.66 19.16 18.94
C GLY A 76 -0.35 18.38 18.80
N PHE A 77 0.75 19.04 18.40
CA PHE A 77 2.07 18.45 18.24
C PHE A 77 3.16 19.32 18.87
N LYS A 78 4.26 18.69 19.27
CA LYS A 78 5.47 19.35 19.76
C LYS A 78 6.73 18.75 19.16
N VAL A 79 7.83 19.51 19.18
CA VAL A 79 9.16 19.00 18.82
C VAL A 79 9.49 17.81 19.70
N GLY A 80 10.03 16.75 19.09
CA GLY A 80 10.32 15.48 19.75
C GLY A 80 9.19 14.45 19.68
N ASP A 81 7.97 14.81 19.26
CA ASP A 81 6.90 13.84 19.09
C ASP A 81 7.25 12.81 18.03
N ARG A 82 7.03 11.54 18.35
CA ARG A 82 7.16 10.41 17.45
C ARG A 82 5.91 10.29 16.60
N ILE A 83 6.05 10.31 15.29
CA ILE A 83 4.90 10.38 14.38
C ILE A 83 5.00 9.40 13.21
N VAL A 84 3.84 9.12 12.63
CA VAL A 84 3.68 8.63 11.26
C VAL A 84 2.77 9.60 10.51
N ALA A 85 3.09 9.86 9.23
CA ALA A 85 2.26 10.69 8.38
C ALA A 85 1.91 9.93 7.10
N ALA A 86 0.66 10.10 6.64
CA ALA A 86 0.27 9.62 5.33
C ALA A 86 0.91 10.46 4.22
N ASN A 87 0.97 9.88 3.04
CA ASN A 87 1.45 10.58 1.83
C ASN A 87 0.41 11.51 1.21
N SER A 88 -0.77 11.68 1.82
CA SER A 88 -1.82 12.54 1.28
C SER A 88 -2.82 13.03 2.33
N ALA A 89 -3.55 14.11 1.97
CA ALA A 89 -4.71 14.57 2.73
C ALA A 89 -5.79 15.18 1.83
N PRO A 90 -7.08 14.88 2.09
CA PRO A 90 -8.21 15.44 1.33
C PRO A 90 -8.45 16.91 1.69
N CYS A 91 -8.97 17.70 0.72
CA CYS A 91 -9.24 19.12 0.94
C CYS A 91 -10.39 19.38 1.93
N GLY A 92 -11.34 18.47 2.05
CA GLY A 92 -12.49 18.58 2.96
C GLY A 92 -13.68 19.39 2.43
N LYS A 93 -13.60 19.99 1.22
CA LYS A 93 -14.62 20.91 0.70
C LYS A 93 -15.10 20.66 -0.73
N CYS A 94 -14.41 19.82 -1.51
CA CYS A 94 -14.84 19.47 -2.87
C CYS A 94 -16.07 18.54 -2.86
N PHE A 95 -16.61 18.26 -4.03
CA PHE A 95 -17.77 17.39 -4.18
C PHE A 95 -17.59 16.06 -3.46
N TYR A 96 -16.52 15.32 -3.75
CA TYR A 96 -16.26 14.01 -3.15
C TYR A 96 -16.03 14.08 -1.63
N CYS A 97 -15.35 15.13 -1.14
CA CYS A 97 -15.17 15.29 0.30
C CYS A 97 -16.48 15.53 1.04
N ARG A 98 -17.43 16.28 0.47
CA ARG A 98 -18.76 16.48 1.06
C ARG A 98 -19.60 15.21 1.08
N HIS A 99 -19.31 14.25 0.17
CA HIS A 99 -19.93 12.92 0.14
C HIS A 99 -19.13 11.87 0.91
N GLN A 100 -18.13 12.29 1.70
CA GLN A 100 -17.24 11.43 2.50
C GLN A 100 -16.37 10.46 1.68
N GLU A 101 -16.25 10.69 0.39
CA GLU A 101 -15.38 9.96 -0.53
C GLU A 101 -13.99 10.62 -0.59
N TYR A 102 -13.32 10.70 0.55
CA TYR A 102 -12.09 11.45 0.77
C TYR A 102 -10.93 11.00 -0.13
N ASN A 103 -10.89 9.73 -0.48
CA ASN A 103 -9.90 9.13 -1.39
C ASN A 103 -10.05 9.63 -2.84
N LEU A 104 -11.24 10.13 -3.22
CA LEU A 104 -11.53 10.70 -4.55
C LEU A 104 -11.47 12.23 -4.58
N CYS A 105 -10.85 12.85 -3.58
CA CYS A 105 -10.73 14.30 -3.48
C CYS A 105 -10.12 14.91 -4.74
N GLU A 106 -10.81 15.90 -5.34
CA GLU A 106 -10.36 16.62 -6.54
C GLU A 106 -9.07 17.42 -6.33
N ASN A 107 -8.78 17.76 -5.08
CA ASN A 107 -7.59 18.51 -4.69
C ASN A 107 -6.88 17.77 -3.55
N LEU A 108 -6.47 16.54 -3.82
CA LEU A 108 -5.72 15.71 -2.89
C LEU A 108 -4.30 16.29 -2.74
N ASP A 109 -3.93 16.63 -1.51
CA ASP A 109 -2.57 17.02 -1.20
C ASP A 109 -1.69 15.77 -1.17
N LEU A 110 -0.58 15.80 -1.89
CA LEU A 110 0.31 14.64 -2.02
C LEU A 110 1.71 14.99 -1.50
N LEU A 111 2.34 14.05 -0.82
CA LEU A 111 3.68 14.15 -0.27
C LEU A 111 4.57 13.05 -0.84
N ASN A 112 5.72 13.46 -1.36
CA ASN A 112 6.79 12.58 -1.83
C ASN A 112 8.13 13.08 -1.26
N GLY A 113 9.17 12.23 -1.18
CA GLY A 113 10.48 12.60 -0.64
C GLY A 113 10.85 11.92 0.68
N ALA A 114 10.23 10.76 0.97
CA ALA A 114 10.50 10.00 2.20
C ALA A 114 11.89 9.33 2.25
N TYR A 115 12.58 9.17 1.11
CA TYR A 115 13.98 8.69 1.13
C TYR A 115 14.93 9.85 1.36
N ALA A 116 14.86 10.44 2.54
CA ALA A 116 15.65 11.58 2.97
C ALA A 116 15.86 11.56 4.49
N GLN A 117 16.81 12.34 4.97
CA GLN A 117 17.02 12.52 6.42
C GLN A 117 15.90 13.36 7.06
N TYR A 118 15.35 14.32 6.33
CA TYR A 118 14.22 15.15 6.78
C TYR A 118 13.21 15.32 5.66
N ILE A 119 11.95 15.55 6.05
CA ILE A 119 10.86 15.87 5.15
C ILE A 119 10.00 16.99 5.75
N THR A 120 9.59 17.96 4.94
CA THR A 120 8.60 18.97 5.35
C THR A 120 7.21 18.45 5.00
N VAL A 121 6.40 18.20 6.01
CA VAL A 121 5.03 17.68 5.89
C VAL A 121 4.06 18.85 5.72
N PRO A 122 3.26 18.88 4.63
CA PRO A 122 2.30 19.95 4.35
C PRO A 122 1.24 20.10 5.45
N ALA A 123 0.82 21.33 5.70
CA ALA A 123 -0.14 21.70 6.76
C ALA A 123 -1.42 20.86 6.76
N ARG A 124 -1.95 20.52 5.58
CA ARG A 124 -3.17 19.71 5.48
C ARG A 124 -2.94 18.27 5.92
N ILE A 125 -1.79 17.69 5.61
CA ILE A 125 -1.40 16.34 6.07
C ILE A 125 -1.19 16.38 7.57
N VAL A 126 -0.48 17.38 8.10
CA VAL A 126 -0.31 17.59 9.55
C VAL A 126 -1.66 17.56 10.25
N LYS A 127 -2.61 18.35 9.77
CA LYS A 127 -3.94 18.50 10.40
C LYS A 127 -4.80 17.25 10.30
N LYS A 128 -4.71 16.46 9.22
CA LYS A 128 -5.68 15.40 8.93
C LYS A 128 -5.13 13.98 8.99
N ASN A 129 -3.86 13.80 8.64
CA ASN A 129 -3.26 12.49 8.40
C ASN A 129 -1.85 12.34 8.97
N MET A 130 -1.51 13.09 10.02
CA MET A 130 -0.33 12.85 10.84
C MET A 130 -0.79 12.38 12.22
N LEU A 131 -0.19 11.30 12.74
CA LEU A 131 -0.59 10.65 13.98
C LEU A 131 0.62 10.49 14.90
N ILE A 132 0.41 10.73 16.20
CA ILE A 132 1.40 10.45 17.25
C ILE A 132 1.49 8.93 17.43
N LEU A 133 2.71 8.41 17.51
CA LEU A 133 2.95 6.99 17.74
C LEU A 133 2.84 6.64 19.21
N PRO A 134 2.19 5.53 19.57
CA PRO A 134 2.32 4.92 20.88
C PRO A 134 3.79 4.67 21.23
N SER A 135 4.15 4.83 22.50
CA SER A 135 5.54 4.73 22.98
C SER A 135 6.20 3.38 22.66
N HIS A 136 5.43 2.30 22.68
CA HIS A 136 5.90 0.93 22.40
C HIS A 136 6.08 0.61 20.91
N LEU A 137 5.52 1.40 20.01
CA LEU A 137 5.56 1.11 18.60
C LEU A 137 6.86 1.63 17.98
N SER A 138 7.61 0.76 17.27
CA SER A 138 8.82 1.15 16.56
C SER A 138 8.50 1.98 15.30
N PHE A 139 9.44 2.82 14.87
CA PHE A 139 9.34 3.55 13.62
C PHE A 139 9.23 2.61 12.41
N ASP A 140 9.94 1.50 12.44
CA ASP A 140 9.97 0.52 11.36
C ASP A 140 8.58 -0.06 11.09
N LYS A 141 7.86 -0.45 12.15
CA LYS A 141 6.47 -0.92 12.06
C LYS A 141 5.53 0.21 11.65
N ALA A 142 5.70 1.40 12.22
CA ALA A 142 4.83 2.53 11.94
C ALA A 142 4.87 2.98 10.46
N ALA A 143 6.00 2.86 9.78
CA ALA A 143 6.13 3.19 8.37
C ALA A 143 5.19 2.37 7.46
N PHE A 144 4.75 1.18 7.89
CA PHE A 144 3.74 0.38 7.18
C PHE A 144 2.31 0.94 7.25
N CYS A 145 2.08 1.98 8.04
CA CYS A 145 0.74 2.53 8.22
C CYS A 145 0.12 2.99 6.89
N GLU A 146 0.90 3.64 6.02
CA GLU A 146 0.40 4.09 4.71
C GLU A 146 -0.04 2.93 3.81
N PRO A 147 0.81 1.95 3.47
CA PRO A 147 0.39 0.86 2.59
C PRO A 147 -0.70 -0.03 3.22
N LEU A 148 -0.67 -0.24 4.54
CA LEU A 148 -1.72 -0.99 5.22
C LEU A 148 -3.06 -0.24 5.21
N ALA A 149 -3.07 1.10 5.29
CA ALA A 149 -4.31 1.88 5.22
C ALA A 149 -5.05 1.69 3.89
N ASN A 150 -4.32 1.56 2.77
CA ASN A 150 -4.90 1.24 1.47
C ASN A 150 -5.56 -0.14 1.47
N VAL A 151 -4.90 -1.13 2.07
CA VAL A 151 -5.40 -2.50 2.19
C VAL A 151 -6.63 -2.57 3.10
N VAL A 152 -6.58 -1.92 4.26
CA VAL A 152 -7.70 -1.87 5.22
C VAL A 152 -8.90 -1.21 4.56
N HIS A 153 -8.72 -0.09 3.85
CA HIS A 153 -9.79 0.55 3.08
C HIS A 153 -10.40 -0.45 2.08
N GLY A 154 -9.58 -1.12 1.28
CA GLY A 154 -10.03 -2.12 0.33
C GLY A 154 -10.80 -3.26 0.97
N ALA A 155 -10.27 -3.86 2.02
CA ALA A 155 -10.88 -5.01 2.70
C ALA A 155 -12.25 -4.67 3.32
N TYR A 156 -12.35 -3.51 3.99
CA TYR A 156 -13.62 -3.07 4.58
C TYR A 156 -14.67 -2.69 3.54
N ARG A 157 -14.27 -2.02 2.46
CA ARG A 157 -15.18 -1.70 1.35
C ARG A 157 -15.65 -2.94 0.60
N THR A 158 -14.82 -3.98 0.52
CA THR A 158 -15.21 -5.29 -0.04
C THR A 158 -16.26 -5.99 0.81
N GLY A 159 -16.32 -5.68 2.10
CA GLY A 159 -17.27 -6.27 3.03
C GLY A 159 -16.97 -7.73 3.34
N ILE A 160 -15.69 -8.09 3.49
CA ILE A 160 -15.25 -9.43 3.88
C ILE A 160 -15.85 -9.78 5.24
N LYS A 161 -16.42 -10.97 5.33
CA LYS A 161 -17.07 -11.49 6.56
C LYS A 161 -16.41 -12.76 7.04
N GLU A 162 -16.60 -13.06 8.32
CA GLU A 162 -16.19 -14.32 8.93
C GLU A 162 -16.78 -15.52 8.16
N GLY A 163 -15.96 -16.55 8.00
CA GLY A 163 -16.33 -17.80 7.31
C GLY A 163 -16.32 -17.73 5.78
N GLN A 164 -16.21 -16.55 5.17
CA GLN A 164 -16.12 -16.46 3.71
C GLN A 164 -14.79 -16.97 3.18
N SER A 165 -14.82 -17.55 1.97
CA SER A 165 -13.64 -17.89 1.18
C SER A 165 -13.13 -16.66 0.42
N VAL A 166 -11.89 -16.25 0.69
CA VAL A 166 -11.23 -15.10 0.04
C VAL A 166 -10.02 -15.59 -0.75
N GLY A 167 -10.10 -15.48 -2.08
CA GLY A 167 -8.97 -15.79 -2.96
C GLY A 167 -8.23 -14.53 -3.39
N ILE A 168 -6.89 -14.57 -3.40
CA ILE A 168 -6.06 -13.41 -3.76
C ILE A 168 -5.06 -13.82 -4.83
N ILE A 169 -5.07 -13.13 -5.98
CA ILE A 169 -4.02 -13.25 -6.99
C ILE A 169 -3.09 -12.05 -6.92
N GLY A 170 -1.78 -12.34 -6.78
CA GLY A 170 -0.76 -11.31 -6.65
C GLY A 170 -0.33 -11.13 -5.20
N ILE A 171 0.59 -11.97 -4.76
CA ILE A 171 1.18 -12.00 -3.41
C ILE A 171 2.39 -11.07 -3.27
N GLY A 172 2.31 -9.84 -3.81
CA GLY A 172 3.18 -8.74 -3.43
C GLY A 172 2.87 -8.24 -2.02
N PRO A 173 3.56 -7.18 -1.53
CA PRO A 173 3.30 -6.65 -0.18
C PRO A 173 1.82 -6.35 0.08
N ILE A 174 1.14 -5.79 -0.90
CA ILE A 174 -0.30 -5.46 -0.82
C ILE A 174 -1.15 -6.72 -0.70
N GLY A 175 -0.96 -7.72 -1.58
CA GLY A 175 -1.75 -8.96 -1.52
C GLY A 175 -1.50 -9.76 -0.25
N LEU A 176 -0.25 -9.78 0.25
CA LEU A 176 0.09 -10.38 1.55
C LEU A 176 -0.63 -9.68 2.70
N MET A 177 -0.65 -8.33 2.71
CA MET A 177 -1.39 -7.58 3.72
C MET A 177 -2.91 -7.79 3.60
N PHE A 178 -3.47 -7.88 2.37
CA PHE A 178 -4.89 -8.27 2.18
C PHE A 178 -5.18 -9.64 2.78
N ALA A 179 -4.33 -10.63 2.51
CA ALA A 179 -4.47 -11.96 3.08
C ALA A 179 -4.49 -11.92 4.61
N ARG A 180 -3.56 -11.18 5.23
CA ARG A 180 -3.51 -11.04 6.69
C ARG A 180 -4.74 -10.32 7.25
N VAL A 181 -5.20 -9.23 6.62
CA VAL A 181 -6.41 -8.52 7.04
C VAL A 181 -7.65 -9.40 6.89
N ALA A 182 -7.77 -10.15 5.79
CA ALA A 182 -8.88 -11.09 5.60
C ALA A 182 -8.88 -12.19 6.68
N LYS A 183 -7.72 -12.71 7.07
CA LYS A 183 -7.58 -13.66 8.21
C LYS A 183 -8.06 -13.03 9.52
N ILE A 184 -7.70 -11.77 9.80
CA ILE A 184 -8.15 -11.06 11.00
C ILE A 184 -9.67 -10.86 11.00
N LEU A 185 -10.28 -10.71 9.82
CA LEU A 185 -11.74 -10.62 9.66
C LEU A 185 -12.45 -12.00 9.72
N GLY A 186 -11.71 -13.08 9.97
CA GLY A 186 -12.25 -14.44 10.13
C GLY A 186 -12.49 -15.20 8.83
N ALA A 187 -11.96 -14.72 7.69
CA ALA A 187 -12.11 -15.41 6.42
C ALA A 187 -11.17 -16.62 6.28
N ARG A 188 -11.57 -17.59 5.46
CA ARG A 188 -10.67 -18.61 4.91
C ARG A 188 -9.95 -18.02 3.71
N VAL A 189 -8.62 -17.97 3.75
CA VAL A 189 -7.80 -17.25 2.79
C VAL A 189 -6.99 -18.19 1.91
N ILE A 190 -7.13 -18.03 0.61
CA ILE A 190 -6.44 -18.79 -0.43
C ILE A 190 -5.63 -17.80 -1.26
N VAL A 191 -4.32 -17.95 -1.32
CA VAL A 191 -3.46 -17.04 -2.08
C VAL A 191 -2.80 -17.74 -3.26
N ALA A 192 -2.62 -16.99 -4.35
CA ALA A 192 -1.99 -17.51 -5.56
C ALA A 192 -0.86 -16.59 -6.06
N GLY A 193 0.31 -17.16 -6.33
CA GLY A 193 1.48 -16.42 -6.79
C GLY A 193 2.53 -17.30 -7.45
N ARG A 194 3.64 -16.68 -7.89
CA ARG A 194 4.71 -17.36 -8.63
C ARG A 194 6.10 -17.26 -7.98
N ASN A 195 6.24 -16.35 -7.02
CA ASN A 195 7.55 -16.03 -6.46
C ASN A 195 7.79 -16.79 -5.15
N PRO A 196 8.86 -17.61 -5.03
CA PRO A 196 9.09 -18.46 -3.85
C PRO A 196 9.21 -17.67 -2.54
N ILE A 197 9.88 -16.50 -2.55
CA ILE A 197 10.03 -15.64 -1.37
C ILE A 197 8.66 -15.16 -0.88
N LYS A 198 7.79 -14.79 -1.81
CA LYS A 198 6.44 -14.30 -1.50
C LYS A 198 5.47 -15.42 -1.12
N LEU A 199 5.64 -16.63 -1.70
CA LEU A 199 4.89 -17.82 -1.28
C LEU A 199 5.25 -18.19 0.19
N LYS A 200 6.53 -18.12 0.55
CA LYS A 200 6.95 -18.32 1.94
C LYS A 200 6.36 -17.26 2.88
N ALA A 201 6.35 -16.00 2.48
CA ALA A 201 5.73 -14.93 3.27
C ALA A 201 4.19 -15.08 3.41
N ALA A 202 3.54 -15.74 2.46
CA ALA A 202 2.11 -16.05 2.56
C ALA A 202 1.82 -17.03 3.71
N GLU A 203 2.77 -17.93 4.00
CA GLU A 203 2.72 -18.81 5.17
C GLU A 203 3.08 -18.06 6.45
N ASP A 204 4.27 -17.45 6.49
CA ASP A 204 4.89 -16.92 7.71
C ASP A 204 4.21 -15.64 8.24
N PHE A 205 3.72 -14.79 7.33
CA PHE A 205 3.12 -13.49 7.66
C PHE A 205 1.60 -13.49 7.49
N ALA A 206 1.10 -13.95 6.34
CA ALA A 206 -0.33 -13.84 6.05
C ALA A 206 -1.14 -14.94 6.73
N HIS A 207 -0.51 -16.07 7.11
CA HIS A 207 -1.18 -17.25 7.66
C HIS A 207 -2.33 -17.72 6.76
N ALA A 208 -2.07 -17.72 5.44
CA ALA A 208 -3.04 -18.20 4.46
C ALA A 208 -3.36 -19.67 4.69
N ASP A 209 -4.63 -20.06 4.51
CA ASP A 209 -5.06 -21.44 4.69
C ASP A 209 -4.60 -22.33 3.54
N GLU A 210 -4.52 -21.73 2.32
CA GLU A 210 -4.03 -22.42 1.13
C GLU A 210 -3.09 -21.51 0.33
N ILE A 211 -1.97 -22.06 -0.14
CA ILE A 211 -0.94 -21.31 -0.89
C ILE A 211 -0.69 -22.01 -2.22
N ILE A 212 -1.03 -21.33 -3.31
CA ILE A 212 -0.99 -21.86 -4.66
C ILE A 212 0.21 -21.30 -5.43
N ASP A 213 1.11 -22.19 -5.86
CA ASP A 213 2.17 -21.86 -6.80
C ASP A 213 1.64 -21.91 -8.24
N LEU A 214 1.40 -20.74 -8.83
CA LEU A 214 0.93 -20.63 -10.23
C LEU A 214 1.95 -21.04 -11.30
N LYS A 215 3.17 -21.40 -10.93
CA LYS A 215 4.10 -22.08 -11.84
C LYS A 215 3.74 -23.56 -11.99
N LYS A 216 3.24 -24.18 -10.92
CA LYS A 216 2.81 -25.58 -10.91
C LYS A 216 1.35 -25.73 -11.35
N TYR A 217 0.51 -24.75 -10.99
CA TYR A 217 -0.93 -24.74 -11.23
C TYR A 217 -1.32 -23.47 -11.98
N PRO A 218 -1.12 -23.41 -13.32
CA PRO A 218 -1.24 -22.15 -14.08
C PRO A 218 -2.67 -21.67 -14.29
N ASN A 219 -3.70 -22.49 -13.97
CA ASN A 219 -5.10 -22.12 -14.08
C ASN A 219 -5.68 -21.76 -12.72
N PRO A 220 -5.77 -20.47 -12.35
CA PRO A 220 -6.28 -20.05 -11.05
C PRO A 220 -7.79 -20.34 -10.89
N GLU A 221 -8.59 -20.30 -11.94
CA GLU A 221 -10.03 -20.60 -11.85
C GLU A 221 -10.26 -22.03 -11.38
N LYS A 222 -9.58 -23.00 -12.00
CA LYS A 222 -9.72 -24.41 -11.64
C LYS A 222 -9.31 -24.64 -10.20
N ILE A 223 -8.14 -24.15 -9.81
CA ILE A 223 -7.60 -24.42 -8.48
C ILE A 223 -8.37 -23.71 -7.37
N PHE A 224 -8.84 -22.48 -7.58
CA PHE A 224 -9.69 -21.82 -6.59
C PHE A 224 -11.05 -22.52 -6.41
N LYS A 225 -11.60 -23.13 -7.47
CA LYS A 225 -12.79 -23.96 -7.36
C LYS A 225 -12.53 -25.22 -6.52
N GLU A 226 -11.40 -25.90 -6.71
CA GLU A 226 -11.03 -27.08 -5.93
C GLU A 226 -10.94 -26.77 -4.43
N PHE A 227 -10.47 -25.56 -4.06
CA PHE A 227 -10.36 -25.12 -2.68
C PHE A 227 -11.60 -24.33 -2.18
N SER A 228 -12.62 -24.16 -2.99
CA SER A 228 -13.86 -23.50 -2.59
C SER A 228 -14.90 -24.50 -2.11
N ASP A 229 -15.91 -23.99 -1.40
CA ASP A 229 -17.01 -24.79 -0.91
C ASP A 229 -17.81 -25.41 -2.07
N GLU A 230 -18.03 -26.72 -2.03
CA GLU A 230 -18.67 -27.53 -3.08
C GLU A 230 -18.11 -27.29 -4.50
N GLY A 231 -16.92 -26.73 -4.66
CA GLY A 231 -16.37 -26.40 -5.99
C GLY A 231 -17.09 -25.25 -6.71
N LYS A 232 -17.87 -24.45 -6.01
CA LYS A 232 -18.69 -23.37 -6.60
C LYS A 232 -17.91 -22.12 -6.99
N GLY A 233 -16.73 -21.91 -6.42
CA GLY A 233 -15.90 -20.70 -6.52
C GLY A 233 -15.90 -19.90 -5.23
N LEU A 234 -15.15 -18.80 -5.24
CA LEU A 234 -14.89 -17.97 -4.06
C LEU A 234 -16.05 -17.03 -3.72
N ASP A 235 -16.23 -16.73 -2.43
CA ASP A 235 -17.12 -15.64 -1.99
C ASP A 235 -16.56 -14.28 -2.40
N VAL A 236 -15.26 -14.11 -2.24
CA VAL A 236 -14.53 -12.88 -2.59
C VAL A 236 -13.25 -13.23 -3.34
N ALA A 237 -12.99 -12.54 -4.42
CA ALA A 237 -11.74 -12.66 -5.16
C ALA A 237 -11.07 -11.29 -5.30
N ILE A 238 -9.79 -11.18 -4.94
CA ILE A 238 -9.04 -9.92 -4.91
C ILE A 238 -7.86 -10.00 -5.87
N GLU A 239 -7.76 -9.04 -6.77
CA GLU A 239 -6.67 -8.89 -7.72
C GLU A 239 -5.68 -7.83 -7.23
N CYS A 240 -4.38 -8.19 -7.09
CA CYS A 240 -3.31 -7.33 -6.60
C CYS A 240 -2.09 -7.26 -7.54
N VAL A 241 -2.25 -7.55 -8.85
CA VAL A 241 -1.17 -7.53 -9.85
C VAL A 241 -1.24 -6.28 -10.73
N GLY A 242 -2.44 -5.93 -11.21
CA GLY A 242 -2.70 -4.82 -12.11
C GLY A 242 -2.38 -5.12 -13.58
N LEU A 243 -2.80 -6.30 -14.07
CA LEU A 243 -2.72 -6.72 -15.46
C LEU A 243 -4.11 -7.09 -15.99
N PRO A 244 -4.48 -6.67 -17.21
CA PRO A 244 -5.80 -6.94 -17.79
C PRO A 244 -6.18 -8.42 -17.77
N GLU A 245 -5.27 -9.30 -18.16
CA GLU A 245 -5.47 -10.75 -18.19
C GLU A 245 -5.70 -11.34 -16.80
N ILE A 246 -5.14 -10.76 -15.74
CA ILE A 246 -5.38 -11.21 -14.37
C ILE A 246 -6.74 -10.69 -13.87
N TRP A 247 -7.17 -9.51 -14.30
CA TRP A 247 -8.51 -9.01 -14.03
C TRP A 247 -9.58 -9.96 -14.61
N GLU A 248 -9.40 -10.42 -15.85
CA GLU A 248 -10.31 -11.38 -16.50
C GLU A 248 -10.28 -12.74 -15.77
N GLN A 249 -9.10 -13.23 -15.43
CA GLN A 249 -8.94 -14.51 -14.72
C GLN A 249 -9.58 -14.50 -13.33
N ILE A 250 -9.38 -13.45 -12.54
CA ILE A 250 -9.93 -13.37 -11.18
C ILE A 250 -11.45 -13.27 -11.17
N PHE A 251 -12.05 -12.63 -12.20
CA PHE A 251 -13.48 -12.58 -12.38
C PHE A 251 -14.09 -13.98 -12.56
N ALA A 252 -13.36 -14.88 -13.22
CA ALA A 252 -13.80 -16.26 -13.41
C ALA A 252 -13.80 -17.09 -12.12
N CYS A 253 -13.08 -16.65 -11.07
CA CYS A 253 -12.87 -17.44 -9.85
C CYS A 253 -14.01 -17.35 -8.82
N VAL A 254 -14.90 -16.35 -8.91
CA VAL A 254 -15.98 -16.18 -7.93
C VAL A 254 -17.20 -17.04 -8.23
N ARG A 255 -17.90 -17.46 -7.17
CA ARG A 255 -19.21 -18.10 -7.25
C ARG A 255 -20.32 -17.12 -7.64
N LYS A 256 -21.53 -17.63 -7.93
CA LYS A 256 -22.72 -16.79 -8.04
C LYS A 256 -22.97 -16.04 -6.73
N GLY A 257 -23.32 -14.76 -6.83
CA GLY A 257 -23.48 -13.84 -5.70
C GLY A 257 -22.16 -13.38 -5.08
N GLY A 258 -21.00 -13.77 -5.65
CA GLY A 258 -19.67 -13.41 -5.15
C GLY A 258 -19.26 -11.99 -5.50
N THR A 259 -18.15 -11.54 -4.90
CA THR A 259 -17.59 -10.20 -5.09
C THR A 259 -16.18 -10.29 -5.68
N VAL A 260 -15.92 -9.51 -6.73
CA VAL A 260 -14.56 -9.32 -7.28
C VAL A 260 -14.07 -7.92 -6.93
N HIS A 261 -12.89 -7.85 -6.32
CA HIS A 261 -12.23 -6.58 -6.02
C HIS A 261 -10.97 -6.42 -6.88
N PHE A 262 -10.99 -5.46 -7.79
CA PHE A 262 -9.85 -5.07 -8.63
C PHE A 262 -9.05 -3.99 -7.92
N PHE A 263 -8.02 -4.40 -7.19
CA PHE A 263 -7.18 -3.47 -6.44
C PHE A 263 -5.94 -3.03 -7.22
N GLY A 264 -5.33 -3.94 -7.96
CA GLY A 264 -4.17 -3.64 -8.79
C GLY A 264 -4.52 -2.76 -9.98
N GLY A 265 -4.04 -1.51 -10.02
CA GLY A 265 -4.27 -0.61 -11.15
C GLY A 265 -3.51 -1.06 -12.41
N CYS A 266 -4.22 -1.27 -13.53
CA CYS A 266 -3.68 -1.52 -14.85
C CYS A 266 -3.02 -0.28 -15.47
N LYS A 267 -2.27 -0.46 -16.55
CA LYS A 267 -1.75 0.66 -17.35
C LYS A 267 -2.93 1.49 -17.89
N SER A 268 -2.78 2.81 -17.89
CA SER A 268 -3.81 3.71 -18.46
C SER A 268 -4.13 3.32 -19.90
N GLY A 269 -5.43 3.33 -20.23
CA GLY A 269 -5.95 2.92 -21.54
C GLY A 269 -6.14 1.41 -21.72
N SER A 270 -5.78 0.57 -20.74
CA SER A 270 -6.08 -0.86 -20.78
C SER A 270 -7.58 -1.11 -20.80
N LYS A 271 -8.00 -2.15 -21.51
CA LYS A 271 -9.39 -2.64 -21.56
C LYS A 271 -9.41 -4.11 -21.17
N VAL A 272 -10.51 -4.55 -20.57
CA VAL A 272 -10.78 -5.95 -20.18
C VAL A 272 -12.15 -6.36 -20.69
N CYS A 273 -12.33 -7.66 -20.96
CA CYS A 273 -13.61 -8.23 -21.39
C CYS A 273 -14.13 -9.17 -20.31
N PHE A 274 -15.39 -9.02 -19.94
CA PHE A 274 -16.05 -9.90 -18.97
C PHE A 274 -17.24 -10.61 -19.62
N ASP A 275 -17.44 -11.88 -19.27
CA ASP A 275 -18.62 -12.65 -19.67
C ASP A 275 -19.87 -12.03 -19.03
N THR A 276 -20.71 -11.42 -19.88
CA THR A 276 -21.94 -10.76 -19.44
C THR A 276 -22.97 -11.73 -18.89
N THR A 277 -22.99 -12.98 -19.39
CA THR A 277 -23.88 -14.04 -18.88
C THR A 277 -23.52 -14.40 -17.45
N LYS A 278 -22.22 -14.66 -17.21
CA LYS A 278 -21.70 -14.90 -15.86
C LYS A 278 -21.97 -13.71 -14.94
N MET A 279 -21.71 -12.49 -15.40
CA MET A 279 -21.90 -11.28 -14.60
C MET A 279 -23.37 -11.09 -14.21
N HIS A 280 -24.29 -11.10 -15.19
CA HIS A 280 -25.70 -10.80 -14.98
C HIS A 280 -26.43 -11.93 -14.24
N TYR A 281 -26.39 -13.16 -14.80
CA TYR A 281 -27.09 -14.32 -14.20
C TYR A 281 -26.35 -14.95 -13.03
N GLY A 282 -25.11 -14.54 -12.79
CA GLY A 282 -24.33 -14.88 -11.60
C GLY A 282 -24.50 -13.89 -10.46
N ASP A 283 -25.19 -12.74 -10.67
CA ASP A 283 -25.31 -11.66 -9.66
C ASP A 283 -23.92 -11.27 -9.07
N ILE A 284 -22.91 -11.12 -9.95
CA ILE A 284 -21.53 -10.84 -9.53
C ILE A 284 -21.37 -9.36 -9.21
N LYS A 285 -20.83 -9.07 -8.04
CA LYS A 285 -20.44 -7.71 -7.63
C LYS A 285 -19.01 -7.42 -8.07
N MET A 286 -18.83 -6.34 -8.80
CA MET A 286 -17.51 -5.87 -9.25
C MET A 286 -17.22 -4.52 -8.60
N MET A 287 -16.03 -4.39 -8.02
CA MET A 287 -15.61 -3.16 -7.36
C MET A 287 -14.12 -2.89 -7.46
N SER A 288 -13.75 -1.64 -7.22
CA SER A 288 -12.37 -1.22 -7.01
C SER A 288 -12.31 -0.20 -5.88
N VAL A 289 -11.15 -0.06 -5.27
CA VAL A 289 -10.88 0.99 -4.29
C VAL A 289 -9.56 1.65 -4.66
N PHE A 290 -9.59 2.98 -4.70
CA PHE A 290 -8.41 3.79 -4.90
C PHE A 290 -8.01 4.47 -3.60
N HIS A 291 -6.75 4.34 -3.21
CA HIS A 291 -6.12 5.07 -2.13
C HIS A 291 -6.77 4.84 -0.74
N HIS A 292 -6.20 5.41 0.30
CA HIS A 292 -6.72 5.38 1.68
C HIS A 292 -7.54 6.63 2.02
N THR A 293 -8.17 6.61 3.20
CA THR A 293 -8.79 7.79 3.82
C THR A 293 -8.20 8.03 5.21
N PRO A 294 -8.41 9.22 5.82
CA PRO A 294 -7.96 9.49 7.19
C PRO A 294 -8.45 8.48 8.22
N GLU A 295 -9.65 7.95 8.05
CA GLU A 295 -10.22 6.91 8.91
C GLU A 295 -9.40 5.62 8.85
N TYR A 296 -9.15 5.13 7.63
CA TYR A 296 -8.44 3.86 7.45
C TYR A 296 -6.94 3.99 7.75
N PHE A 297 -6.37 5.20 7.68
CA PHE A 297 -5.01 5.45 8.14
C PHE A 297 -4.89 5.29 9.67
N ARG A 298 -5.85 5.82 10.45
CA ARG A 298 -5.93 5.57 11.90
C ARG A 298 -6.13 4.09 12.22
N LYS A 299 -7.03 3.42 11.49
CA LYS A 299 -7.30 2.00 11.68
C LYS A 299 -6.10 1.11 11.38
N ALA A 300 -5.30 1.47 10.39
CA ALA A 300 -4.04 0.78 10.09
C ALA A 300 -3.04 0.92 11.25
N LEU A 301 -2.89 2.11 11.82
CA LEU A 301 -2.03 2.33 12.99
C LEU A 301 -2.51 1.49 14.19
N GLU A 302 -3.81 1.42 14.45
CA GLU A 302 -4.39 0.59 15.51
C GLU A 302 -4.07 -0.90 15.33
N LEU A 303 -4.21 -1.42 14.11
CA LEU A 303 -3.91 -2.82 13.80
C LEU A 303 -2.44 -3.15 13.99
N ILE A 304 -1.53 -2.27 13.57
CA ILE A 304 -0.09 -2.46 13.77
C ILE A 304 0.25 -2.35 15.27
N SER A 305 -0.26 -1.32 15.94
CA SER A 305 0.03 -1.05 17.35
C SER A 305 -0.48 -2.15 18.29
N SER A 306 -1.62 -2.78 17.95
CA SER A 306 -2.15 -3.91 18.72
C SER A 306 -1.39 -5.23 18.54
N GLY A 307 -0.40 -5.28 17.65
CA GLY A 307 0.35 -6.50 17.32
C GLY A 307 -0.44 -7.54 16.49
N LYS A 308 -1.66 -7.22 16.04
CA LYS A 308 -2.45 -8.14 15.20
C LYS A 308 -1.82 -8.38 13.83
N ILE A 309 -0.98 -7.44 13.36
CA ILE A 309 -0.26 -7.54 12.09
C ILE A 309 1.23 -7.34 12.36
N GLU A 310 2.01 -8.38 12.17
CA GLU A 310 3.48 -8.40 12.34
C GLU A 310 4.17 -7.90 11.06
N VAL A 311 3.93 -6.64 10.69
CA VAL A 311 4.36 -6.04 9.41
C VAL A 311 5.86 -6.15 9.15
N GLU A 312 6.69 -6.23 10.20
CA GLU A 312 8.14 -6.42 10.11
C GLU A 312 8.54 -7.71 9.39
N LYS A 313 7.70 -8.73 9.36
CA LYS A 313 7.94 -9.96 8.58
C LYS A 313 7.94 -9.75 7.07
N LEU A 314 7.47 -8.58 6.61
CA LEU A 314 7.53 -8.20 5.19
C LEU A 314 8.85 -7.49 4.82
N ILE A 315 9.70 -7.17 5.78
CA ILE A 315 10.99 -6.53 5.54
C ILE A 315 11.97 -7.61 5.05
N THR A 316 12.43 -7.46 3.81
CA THR A 316 13.45 -8.34 3.24
C THR A 316 14.84 -8.01 3.78
N ASP A 317 15.16 -6.72 3.86
CA ASP A 317 16.46 -6.24 4.36
C ASP A 317 16.37 -4.74 4.72
N THR A 318 17.39 -4.25 5.45
CA THR A 318 17.52 -2.86 5.87
C THR A 318 18.69 -2.21 5.13
N LEU A 319 18.45 -1.06 4.51
CA LEU A 319 19.41 -0.40 3.63
C LEU A 319 19.55 1.10 3.96
N PRO A 320 20.73 1.71 3.75
CA PRO A 320 20.91 3.16 3.83
C PRO A 320 20.35 3.86 2.57
N LEU A 321 20.25 5.20 2.61
CA LEU A 321 19.74 6.01 1.49
C LEU A 321 20.48 5.76 0.17
N GLU A 322 21.78 5.60 0.22
CA GLU A 322 22.64 5.38 -0.96
C GLU A 322 22.32 4.08 -1.70
N LYS A 323 21.58 3.18 -1.06
CA LYS A 323 21.19 1.87 -1.64
C LYS A 323 19.75 1.83 -2.16
N VAL A 324 19.04 2.96 -2.21
CA VAL A 324 17.65 2.99 -2.71
C VAL A 324 17.57 2.52 -4.17
N GLU A 325 18.52 2.90 -5.02
CA GLU A 325 18.54 2.40 -6.41
C GLU A 325 18.71 0.88 -6.48
N TYR A 326 19.62 0.33 -5.68
CA TYR A 326 19.76 -1.12 -5.53
C TYR A 326 18.44 -1.77 -5.08
N ALA A 327 17.75 -1.16 -4.12
CA ALA A 327 16.44 -1.65 -3.67
C ALA A 327 15.42 -1.69 -4.82
N MET A 328 15.36 -0.65 -5.66
CA MET A 328 14.49 -0.62 -6.83
C MET A 328 14.81 -1.77 -7.82
N GLN A 329 16.08 -2.03 -8.06
CA GLN A 329 16.53 -3.12 -8.94
C GLN A 329 16.16 -4.50 -8.37
N GLN A 330 16.37 -4.74 -7.06
CA GLN A 330 15.98 -5.99 -6.40
C GLN A 330 14.47 -6.24 -6.45
N HIS A 331 13.65 -5.19 -6.35
CA HIS A 331 12.21 -5.30 -6.56
C HIS A 331 11.85 -5.71 -8.00
N ILE A 332 12.50 -5.11 -9.00
CA ILE A 332 12.29 -5.44 -10.42
C ILE A 332 12.63 -6.90 -10.70
N GLU A 333 13.69 -7.41 -10.09
CA GLU A 333 14.13 -8.81 -10.18
C GLU A 333 13.26 -9.78 -9.36
N GLY A 334 12.32 -9.25 -8.56
CA GLY A 334 11.45 -10.06 -7.72
C GLY A 334 12.13 -10.67 -6.49
N LYS A 335 13.28 -10.16 -6.08
CA LYS A 335 14.11 -10.67 -4.97
C LYS A 335 13.75 -10.08 -3.61
N ALA A 336 12.72 -9.23 -3.56
CA ALA A 336 12.31 -8.57 -2.32
C ALA A 336 10.80 -8.45 -2.18
N ILE A 337 10.36 -8.30 -0.94
CA ILE A 337 8.99 -7.91 -0.58
C ILE A 337 8.98 -6.41 -0.28
N LYS A 338 9.69 -5.95 0.74
CA LYS A 338 9.95 -4.54 1.05
C LYS A 338 11.36 -4.37 1.61
N PHE A 339 11.98 -3.24 1.32
CA PHE A 339 13.18 -2.80 2.02
C PHE A 339 12.83 -1.72 3.03
N LEU A 340 13.45 -1.82 4.19
CA LEU A 340 13.47 -0.75 5.18
C LEU A 340 14.64 0.17 4.88
N ILE A 341 14.39 1.46 4.72
CA ILE A 341 15.42 2.48 4.47
C ILE A 341 15.68 3.25 5.77
N LYS A 342 16.95 3.24 6.19
CA LYS A 342 17.44 3.96 7.38
C LYS A 342 18.27 5.16 6.95
N PRO A 343 17.73 6.40 7.08
CA PRO A 343 18.44 7.59 6.59
C PRO A 343 19.68 8.00 7.39
N TRP A 344 19.92 7.36 8.52
CA TRP A 344 21.00 7.73 9.46
C TRP A 344 22.13 6.68 9.57
N GLY A 345 22.20 5.74 8.64
CA GLY A 345 23.26 4.71 8.56
C GLY A 345 22.84 3.38 9.07
#